data_4036a0fead294900a304286f5ddef014
#
_entry.id   4036a0fead294900a304286f5ddef014
#
_cell.length_a   1.000
_cell.length_b   1.000
_cell.length_c   1.000
_cell.angle_alpha   90.00
_cell.angle_beta   90.00
_cell.angle_gamma   90.00
#
_symmetry.space_group_name_H-M   'P 1'
#
loop_
_entity.id
_entity.type
_entity.pdbx_description
1 polymer ?
#
loop_
_entity_poly.entity_id
_entity_poly.type
_entity_poly.pdbx_seq_one_letter_code
_entity_poly.pdbx_strand_id
1 'polypeptide(L)'
;MEVAPQFCRLTADGAACAIVKDGGDDIDATTGLPVIAAVTLLPGAPRTVTIDGGAGVGRVTKPGLDQPVGAAAINRVPRQMITEALLREADAVGYGGGFAVVLSIEGGEAAAKRTFNPHLGVEGGLSVLGTSGIVEPMSQQALLDTLQIEIHQAALKSRRLILAPGNYGLDYLAANYPALHEIPVVKISNFIGEALDMAAAEHFAEVLLVGHVGKLVKLAGGIMNTHSRCADCRTELFCAHAALCGADAATCRALMDAATTDACLDILDAAQLREPVMASLLTAIQTHLDRRAAGAFKVGAVLFSNRNGPLGQTKTADTLLKLWKGA
;
A
#
# COMPACT_ATOMS: atom_id res chain seq x y z
N MET A 1 -15.29 -0.30 -25.37
CA MET A 1 -15.92 0.85 -24.73
C MET A 1 -15.60 2.07 -25.60
N GLU A 2 -16.60 2.78 -26.06
CA GLU A 2 -16.42 4.03 -26.80
C GLU A 2 -16.56 5.19 -25.81
N VAL A 3 -15.62 6.12 -25.82
CA VAL A 3 -15.62 7.30 -24.96
C VAL A 3 -15.66 8.54 -25.85
N ALA A 4 -16.65 9.42 -25.66
CA ALA A 4 -16.76 10.66 -26.41
C ALA A 4 -15.69 11.65 -25.92
N PRO A 5 -14.86 12.22 -26.80
CA PRO A 5 -13.93 13.26 -26.42
C PRO A 5 -14.69 14.55 -26.03
N GLN A 6 -14.19 15.26 -25.02
CA GLN A 6 -14.68 16.58 -24.66
C GLN A 6 -14.42 17.58 -25.79
N PHE A 7 -13.25 17.48 -26.39
CA PHE A 7 -12.91 18.16 -27.63
C PHE A 7 -11.84 17.39 -28.41
N CYS A 8 -11.81 17.60 -29.72
CA CYS A 8 -10.69 17.26 -30.61
C CYS A 8 -10.47 18.44 -31.56
N ARG A 9 -9.26 18.97 -31.60
CA ARG A 9 -8.92 20.12 -32.45
C ARG A 9 -7.57 19.94 -33.12
N LEU A 10 -7.47 20.43 -34.35
CA LEU A 10 -6.18 20.52 -35.04
C LEU A 10 -5.35 21.66 -34.46
N THR A 11 -4.06 21.50 -34.41
CA THR A 11 -3.06 22.54 -34.13
C THR A 11 -2.25 22.81 -35.41
N ALA A 12 -1.29 23.72 -35.38
CA ALA A 12 -0.48 24.04 -36.55
C ALA A 12 0.34 22.84 -37.07
N ASP A 13 0.74 21.95 -36.18
CA ASP A 13 1.67 20.85 -36.42
C ASP A 13 1.17 19.49 -35.89
N GLY A 14 -0.11 19.39 -35.56
CA GLY A 14 -0.68 18.14 -35.02
C GLY A 14 -2.12 18.27 -34.57
N ALA A 15 -2.45 17.70 -33.43
CA ALA A 15 -3.79 17.71 -32.83
C ALA A 15 -3.77 17.67 -31.31
N ALA A 16 -4.81 18.19 -30.68
CA ALA A 16 -5.05 18.04 -29.25
C ALA A 16 -6.47 17.53 -28.99
N CYS A 17 -6.58 16.48 -28.18
CA CYS A 17 -7.85 15.89 -27.77
C CYS A 17 -7.91 15.80 -26.24
N ALA A 18 -9.11 15.96 -25.69
CA ALA A 18 -9.37 15.83 -24.27
C ALA A 18 -10.49 14.81 -24.00
N ILE A 19 -10.30 14.01 -22.97
CA ILE A 19 -11.30 13.10 -22.41
C ILE A 19 -11.47 13.44 -20.94
N VAL A 20 -12.71 13.54 -20.47
CA VAL A 20 -13.01 13.69 -19.05
C VAL A 20 -12.94 12.33 -18.38
N LYS A 21 -12.17 12.24 -17.28
CA LYS A 21 -12.09 11.00 -16.52
C LYS A 21 -13.45 10.67 -15.90
N ASP A 22 -13.97 9.50 -16.23
CA ASP A 22 -15.14 8.92 -15.59
C ASP A 22 -14.69 8.02 -14.43
N GLY A 23 -15.14 8.33 -13.22
CA GLY A 23 -14.85 7.56 -12.02
C GLY A 23 -15.84 6.42 -11.76
N GLY A 24 -16.85 6.25 -12.61
CA GLY A 24 -17.91 5.26 -12.40
C GLY A 24 -18.69 5.51 -11.11
N ASP A 25 -19.07 4.43 -10.43
CA ASP A 25 -19.85 4.46 -9.19
C ASP A 25 -19.02 4.88 -7.96
N ASP A 26 -17.68 4.88 -8.05
CA ASP A 26 -16.78 5.24 -6.95
C ASP A 26 -15.98 6.50 -7.30
N ILE A 27 -16.52 7.65 -6.86
CA ILE A 27 -15.99 8.98 -7.17
C ILE A 27 -14.72 9.22 -6.35
N ASP A 28 -13.58 9.30 -7.02
CA ASP A 28 -12.30 9.67 -6.42
C ASP A 28 -11.92 11.16 -6.62
N ALA A 29 -10.77 11.56 -6.06
CA ALA A 29 -10.27 12.94 -6.15
C ALA A 29 -9.95 13.39 -7.59
N THR A 30 -9.91 12.47 -8.56
CA THR A 30 -9.53 12.73 -9.96
C THR A 30 -10.71 12.59 -10.94
N THR A 31 -11.89 12.20 -10.44
CA THR A 31 -13.12 12.11 -11.24
C THR A 31 -13.49 13.47 -11.82
N GLY A 32 -13.88 13.48 -13.08
CA GLY A 32 -14.29 14.69 -13.78
C GLY A 32 -13.15 15.57 -14.28
N LEU A 33 -11.89 15.21 -14.05
CA LEU A 33 -10.75 15.98 -14.56
C LEU A 33 -10.54 15.71 -16.06
N PRO A 34 -10.36 16.75 -16.87
CA PRO A 34 -9.97 16.60 -18.27
C PRO A 34 -8.53 16.12 -18.40
N VAL A 35 -8.33 15.03 -19.11
CA VAL A 35 -7.03 14.52 -19.54
C VAL A 35 -6.83 14.90 -20.99
N ILE A 36 -5.81 15.69 -21.26
CA ILE A 36 -5.53 16.27 -22.57
C ILE A 36 -4.28 15.63 -23.15
N ALA A 37 -4.35 15.09 -24.35
CA ALA A 37 -3.23 14.65 -25.13
C ALA A 37 -2.99 15.61 -26.30
N ALA A 38 -1.86 16.29 -26.31
CA ALA A 38 -1.38 17.08 -27.44
C ALA A 38 -0.33 16.27 -28.19
N VAL A 39 -0.58 16.03 -29.48
CA VAL A 39 0.29 15.26 -30.36
C VAL A 39 0.83 16.18 -31.45
N THR A 40 2.15 16.29 -31.53
CA THR A 40 2.86 17.03 -32.58
C THR A 40 3.47 16.05 -33.58
N LEU A 41 3.28 16.26 -34.86
CA LEU A 41 3.92 15.51 -35.94
C LEU A 41 5.36 15.99 -36.12
N LEU A 42 6.29 15.06 -36.29
CA LEU A 42 7.72 15.35 -36.56
C LEU A 42 8.14 14.75 -37.90
N PRO A 43 7.79 15.42 -39.02
CA PRO A 43 8.01 14.92 -40.37
C PRO A 43 9.46 14.77 -40.66
N GLY A 44 10.29 14.20 -40.65
CA GLY A 44 11.73 14.12 -40.89
C GLY A 44 12.52 13.55 -39.67
N ALA A 45 11.85 13.35 -38.56
CA ALA A 45 12.41 12.63 -37.42
C ALA A 45 12.30 11.10 -37.61
N PRO A 46 13.16 10.31 -36.95
CA PRO A 46 12.97 8.86 -36.88
C PRO A 46 11.57 8.51 -36.40
N ARG A 47 11.03 7.37 -36.85
CA ARG A 47 9.71 6.88 -36.47
C ARG A 47 9.68 6.44 -34.99
N THR A 48 9.68 7.41 -34.10
CA THR A 48 9.66 7.24 -32.65
C THR A 48 8.55 8.09 -32.04
N VAL A 49 8.08 7.69 -30.86
CA VAL A 49 7.09 8.43 -30.06
C VAL A 49 7.76 8.87 -28.77
N THR A 50 7.92 10.17 -28.59
CA THR A 50 8.36 10.76 -27.31
C THR A 50 7.14 11.19 -26.51
N ILE A 51 7.13 10.89 -25.21
CA ILE A 51 5.98 11.20 -24.33
C ILE A 51 6.49 11.92 -23.10
N ASP A 52 5.91 13.10 -22.81
CA ASP A 52 6.22 13.86 -21.60
C ASP A 52 4.93 14.38 -20.93
N GLY A 53 5.06 14.87 -19.68
CA GLY A 53 4.00 15.45 -18.90
C GLY A 53 4.00 16.98 -18.98
N GLY A 54 2.83 17.54 -19.25
CA GLY A 54 2.54 18.97 -19.15
C GLY A 54 1.89 19.34 -17.80
N ALA A 55 1.13 20.43 -17.78
CA ALA A 55 0.45 20.92 -16.58
C ALA A 55 -0.43 19.85 -15.93
N GLY A 56 -0.36 19.70 -14.61
CA GLY A 56 -1.14 18.75 -13.83
C GLY A 56 -0.68 17.29 -13.89
N VAL A 57 0.33 16.95 -14.71
CA VAL A 57 1.04 15.67 -14.65
C VAL A 57 2.28 15.83 -13.77
N GLY A 58 2.42 15.01 -12.75
CA GLY A 58 3.50 15.09 -11.79
C GLY A 58 4.85 14.66 -12.34
N ARG A 59 5.91 15.07 -11.64
CA ARG A 59 7.29 14.66 -11.88
C ARG A 59 7.76 13.74 -10.76
N VAL A 60 8.54 12.73 -11.11
CA VAL A 60 9.17 11.81 -10.16
C VAL A 60 10.28 12.55 -9.41
N THR A 61 10.23 12.58 -8.08
CA THR A 61 11.23 13.24 -7.22
C THR A 61 12.00 12.26 -6.33
N LYS A 62 11.51 11.01 -6.19
CA LYS A 62 12.16 9.96 -5.40
C LYS A 62 12.45 8.73 -6.26
N PRO A 63 13.56 8.02 -6.01
CA PRO A 63 13.84 6.74 -6.67
C PRO A 63 12.84 5.67 -6.25
N GLY A 64 12.73 4.59 -7.05
CA GLY A 64 11.85 3.45 -6.75
C GLY A 64 10.47 3.51 -7.42
N LEU A 65 10.22 4.50 -8.26
CA LEU A 65 9.05 4.54 -9.15
C LEU A 65 9.39 3.94 -10.52
N ASP A 66 8.35 3.65 -11.32
CA ASP A 66 8.48 3.09 -12.68
C ASP A 66 9.32 4.00 -13.62
N GLN A 67 9.29 5.31 -13.38
CA GLN A 67 10.05 6.28 -14.14
C GLN A 67 11.23 6.85 -13.32
N PRO A 68 12.34 7.23 -13.97
CA PRO A 68 13.48 7.82 -13.27
C PRO A 68 13.16 9.20 -12.70
N VAL A 69 13.95 9.61 -11.69
CA VAL A 69 13.84 10.95 -11.09
C VAL A 69 13.96 12.02 -12.16
N GLY A 70 13.09 13.03 -12.12
CA GLY A 70 12.97 14.11 -13.08
C GLY A 70 12.02 13.83 -14.26
N ALA A 71 11.70 12.58 -14.55
CA ALA A 71 10.77 12.23 -15.61
C ALA A 71 9.31 12.50 -15.21
N ALA A 72 8.44 12.66 -16.22
CA ALA A 72 7.00 12.71 -15.98
C ALA A 72 6.49 11.38 -15.42
N ALA A 73 5.63 11.46 -14.41
CA ALA A 73 5.03 10.32 -13.75
C ALA A 73 3.97 9.63 -14.64
N ILE A 74 4.40 9.19 -15.82
CA ILE A 74 3.61 8.43 -16.79
C ILE A 74 4.24 7.05 -16.87
N ASN A 75 3.59 6.04 -16.32
CA ASN A 75 4.13 4.70 -16.21
C ASN A 75 4.33 4.03 -17.56
N ARG A 76 5.11 2.95 -17.56
CA ARG A 76 5.50 2.21 -18.78
C ARG A 76 4.30 1.74 -19.62
N VAL A 77 3.27 1.17 -18.99
CA VAL A 77 2.11 0.64 -19.72
C VAL A 77 1.33 1.74 -20.45
N PRO A 78 0.92 2.85 -19.82
CA PRO A 78 0.34 3.99 -20.54
C PRO A 78 1.22 4.51 -21.69
N ARG A 79 2.54 4.61 -21.50
CA ARG A 79 3.46 5.01 -22.57
C ARG A 79 3.41 4.04 -23.74
N GLN A 80 3.41 2.75 -23.46
CA GLN A 80 3.32 1.71 -24.48
C GLN A 80 1.99 1.78 -25.23
N MET A 81 0.86 1.89 -24.53
CA MET A 81 -0.47 1.99 -25.15
C MET A 81 -0.58 3.21 -26.08
N ILE A 82 -0.07 4.37 -25.66
CA ILE A 82 -0.06 5.60 -26.47
C ILE A 82 0.81 5.41 -27.70
N THR A 83 2.00 4.82 -27.53
CA THR A 83 2.94 4.55 -28.62
C THR A 83 2.33 3.62 -29.66
N GLU A 84 1.76 2.50 -29.23
CA GLU A 84 1.13 1.53 -30.12
C GLU A 84 -0.08 2.12 -30.88
N ALA A 85 -0.91 2.92 -30.18
CA ALA A 85 -2.04 3.59 -30.82
C ALA A 85 -1.59 4.55 -31.92
N LEU A 86 -0.59 5.41 -31.66
CA LEU A 86 -0.09 6.35 -32.65
C LEU A 86 0.58 5.68 -33.83
N LEU A 87 1.39 4.66 -33.58
CA LEU A 87 2.07 3.91 -34.69
C LEU A 87 1.07 3.16 -35.56
N ARG A 88 0.01 2.59 -34.97
CA ARG A 88 -1.07 1.94 -35.72
C ARG A 88 -1.80 2.94 -36.65
N GLU A 89 -2.15 4.12 -36.13
CA GLU A 89 -2.79 5.15 -36.97
C GLU A 89 -1.83 5.69 -38.06
N ALA A 90 -0.55 5.85 -37.73
CA ALA A 90 0.48 6.23 -38.68
C ALA A 90 0.58 5.23 -39.84
N ASP A 91 0.55 3.92 -39.54
CA ASP A 91 0.53 2.87 -40.54
C ASP A 91 -0.69 2.95 -41.46
N ALA A 92 -1.86 3.18 -40.89
CA ALA A 92 -3.11 3.30 -41.65
C ALA A 92 -3.12 4.45 -42.67
N VAL A 93 -2.37 5.53 -42.40
CA VAL A 93 -2.29 6.71 -43.29
C VAL A 93 -0.93 6.83 -44.02
N GLY A 94 -0.02 5.90 -43.85
CA GLY A 94 1.30 5.91 -44.49
C GLY A 94 2.24 7.01 -43.95
N TYR A 95 2.10 7.45 -42.72
CA TYR A 95 2.98 8.45 -42.11
C TYR A 95 4.25 7.80 -41.56
N GLY A 96 5.42 8.22 -42.07
CA GLY A 96 6.72 7.67 -41.70
C GLY A 96 7.52 8.47 -40.67
N GLY A 97 7.04 9.62 -40.23
CA GLY A 97 7.73 10.48 -39.26
C GLY A 97 7.55 10.05 -37.78
N GLY A 98 8.15 10.83 -36.89
CA GLY A 98 8.01 10.67 -35.45
C GLY A 98 6.86 11.49 -34.85
N PHE A 99 6.64 11.31 -33.54
CA PHE A 99 5.63 12.01 -32.77
C PHE A 99 6.20 12.53 -31.45
N ALA A 100 5.75 13.72 -31.04
CA ALA A 100 5.92 14.20 -29.67
C ALA A 100 4.53 14.30 -29.01
N VAL A 101 4.37 13.71 -27.85
CA VAL A 101 3.12 13.70 -27.09
C VAL A 101 3.34 14.38 -25.75
N VAL A 102 2.46 15.33 -25.42
CA VAL A 102 2.40 15.95 -24.09
C VAL A 102 1.04 15.64 -23.48
N LEU A 103 1.04 14.97 -22.33
CA LEU A 103 -0.16 14.74 -21.53
C LEU A 103 -0.32 15.83 -20.49
N SER A 104 -1.49 16.42 -20.37
CA SER A 104 -1.82 17.38 -19.33
C SER A 104 -3.13 16.98 -18.63
N ILE A 105 -3.28 17.35 -17.37
CA ILE A 105 -4.50 17.08 -16.59
C ILE A 105 -4.94 18.39 -15.96
N GLU A 106 -6.03 18.95 -16.48
CA GLU A 106 -6.56 20.21 -15.96
C GLU A 106 -7.04 20.01 -14.51
N GLY A 107 -6.57 20.87 -13.58
CA GLY A 107 -6.83 20.70 -12.15
C GLY A 107 -5.99 19.60 -11.45
N GLY A 108 -5.08 18.91 -12.16
CA GLY A 108 -4.29 17.80 -11.66
C GLY A 108 -3.39 18.15 -10.47
N GLU A 109 -2.81 19.37 -10.44
CA GLU A 109 -1.98 19.83 -9.32
C GLU A 109 -2.76 19.94 -8.01
N ALA A 110 -3.99 20.45 -8.07
CA ALA A 110 -4.86 20.58 -6.91
C ALA A 110 -5.38 19.21 -6.43
N ALA A 111 -5.72 18.34 -7.37
CA ALA A 111 -6.17 17.00 -7.08
C ALA A 111 -5.06 16.13 -6.47
N ALA A 112 -3.82 16.24 -6.93
CA ALA A 112 -2.68 15.49 -6.45
C ALA A 112 -2.46 15.63 -4.94
N LYS A 113 -2.75 16.80 -4.36
CA LYS A 113 -2.65 17.05 -2.91
C LYS A 113 -3.57 16.18 -2.07
N ARG A 114 -4.62 15.61 -2.67
CA ARG A 114 -5.60 14.71 -2.03
C ARG A 114 -5.36 13.23 -2.35
N THR A 115 -4.25 12.93 -3.00
CA THR A 115 -3.84 11.57 -3.36
C THR A 115 -2.57 11.15 -2.61
N PHE A 116 -2.14 9.90 -2.81
CA PHE A 116 -0.87 9.40 -2.27
C PHE A 116 0.37 9.90 -3.03
N ASN A 117 0.22 10.55 -4.18
CA ASN A 117 1.32 10.96 -5.05
C ASN A 117 2.46 11.70 -4.33
N PRO A 118 2.21 12.72 -3.47
CA PRO A 118 3.28 13.40 -2.77
C PRO A 118 4.08 12.48 -1.83
N HIS A 119 3.43 11.53 -1.18
CA HIS A 119 4.10 10.55 -0.31
C HIS A 119 5.02 9.62 -1.09
N LEU A 120 4.58 9.21 -2.28
CA LEU A 120 5.34 8.35 -3.18
C LEU A 120 6.50 9.07 -3.90
N GLY A 121 6.57 10.40 -3.82
CA GLY A 121 7.55 11.20 -4.53
C GLY A 121 7.15 11.53 -5.97
N VAL A 122 5.87 11.83 -6.17
CA VAL A 122 5.34 12.44 -7.40
C VAL A 122 4.84 13.83 -7.04
N GLU A 123 5.48 14.86 -7.56
CA GLU A 123 5.19 16.26 -7.23
C GLU A 123 4.71 17.05 -8.45
N GLY A 124 3.96 18.13 -8.20
CA GLY A 124 3.46 19.04 -9.24
C GLY A 124 2.25 18.52 -10.04
N GLY A 125 1.73 17.33 -9.72
CA GLY A 125 0.55 16.81 -10.42
C GLY A 125 0.26 15.34 -10.11
N LEU A 126 -0.61 14.77 -10.92
CA LEU A 126 -1.04 13.38 -10.85
C LEU A 126 -0.10 12.45 -11.63
N SER A 127 -0.02 11.18 -11.24
CA SER A 127 0.57 10.13 -12.04
C SER A 127 -0.44 9.57 -13.04
N VAL A 128 0.06 9.15 -14.21
CA VAL A 128 -0.70 8.42 -15.23
C VAL A 128 -0.26 6.95 -15.15
N LEU A 129 -1.13 6.12 -14.61
CA LEU A 129 -0.88 4.70 -14.38
C LEU A 129 -2.12 3.88 -14.79
N GLY A 130 -1.94 2.57 -14.90
CA GLY A 130 -2.99 1.62 -15.23
C GLY A 130 -2.52 0.62 -16.29
N THR A 131 -3.28 -0.45 -16.44
CA THR A 131 -2.95 -1.57 -17.35
C THR A 131 -3.93 -1.71 -18.50
N SER A 132 -5.12 -1.08 -18.43
CA SER A 132 -6.19 -1.27 -19.41
C SER A 132 -6.90 0.02 -19.87
N GLY A 133 -6.61 1.15 -19.26
CA GLY A 133 -7.37 2.39 -19.48
C GLY A 133 -8.75 2.40 -18.81
N ILE A 134 -9.18 1.30 -18.20
CA ILE A 134 -10.38 1.23 -17.37
C ILE A 134 -9.98 1.50 -15.92
N VAL A 135 -10.68 2.41 -15.26
CA VAL A 135 -10.44 2.77 -13.85
C VAL A 135 -11.32 1.92 -12.96
N GLU A 136 -10.71 1.23 -12.01
CA GLU A 136 -11.39 0.60 -10.87
C GLU A 136 -10.97 1.38 -9.60
N PRO A 137 -11.72 2.43 -9.22
CA PRO A 137 -11.39 3.26 -8.08
C PRO A 137 -11.36 2.45 -6.78
N MET A 138 -10.43 2.78 -5.86
CA MET A 138 -10.29 2.11 -4.55
C MET A 138 -10.18 0.58 -4.63
N SER A 139 -9.75 0.04 -5.76
CA SER A 139 -9.54 -1.39 -5.90
C SER A 139 -8.48 -1.89 -4.90
N GLN A 140 -8.65 -3.11 -4.38
CA GLN A 140 -7.63 -3.74 -3.54
C GLN A 140 -6.27 -3.77 -4.26
N GLN A 141 -6.28 -3.94 -5.58
CA GLN A 141 -5.06 -3.96 -6.39
C GLN A 141 -4.34 -2.61 -6.35
N ALA A 142 -5.05 -1.49 -6.47
CA ALA A 142 -4.43 -0.16 -6.40
C ALA A 142 -3.77 0.11 -5.03
N LEU A 143 -4.37 -0.37 -3.95
CA LEU A 143 -3.77 -0.30 -2.61
C LEU A 143 -2.52 -1.19 -2.50
N LEU A 144 -2.55 -2.39 -3.08
CA LEU A 144 -1.41 -3.29 -3.10
C LEU A 144 -0.27 -2.75 -3.97
N ASP A 145 -0.57 -2.15 -5.12
CA ASP A 145 0.43 -1.52 -5.99
C ASP A 145 1.13 -0.35 -5.29
N THR A 146 0.35 0.46 -4.54
CA THR A 146 0.90 1.53 -3.70
C THR A 146 1.82 0.97 -2.61
N LEU A 147 1.37 -0.09 -1.93
CA LEU A 147 2.13 -0.75 -0.89
C LEU A 147 3.44 -1.35 -1.42
N GLN A 148 3.40 -1.95 -2.61
CA GLN A 148 4.60 -2.48 -3.30
C GLN A 148 5.63 -1.37 -3.53
N ILE A 149 5.20 -0.19 -3.98
CA ILE A 149 6.08 0.96 -4.21
C ILE A 149 6.70 1.43 -2.88
N GLU A 150 5.89 1.58 -1.82
CA GLU A 150 6.39 2.03 -0.52
C GLU A 150 7.42 1.05 0.07
N ILE A 151 7.17 -0.25 -0.02
CA ILE A 151 8.09 -1.30 0.45
C ILE A 151 9.38 -1.30 -0.39
N HIS A 152 9.27 -1.16 -1.72
CA HIS A 152 10.44 -1.03 -2.59
C HIS A 152 11.29 0.20 -2.23
N GLN A 153 10.67 1.36 -2.04
CA GLN A 153 11.37 2.58 -1.61
C GLN A 153 12.05 2.43 -0.23
N ALA A 154 11.43 1.68 0.68
CA ALA A 154 12.01 1.35 1.97
C ALA A 154 13.26 0.45 1.81
N ALA A 155 13.22 -0.53 0.90
CA ALA A 155 14.33 -1.45 0.62
C ALA A 155 15.58 -0.74 0.06
N LEU A 156 15.38 0.36 -0.69
CA LEU A 156 16.50 1.20 -1.17
C LEU A 156 17.27 1.91 -0.04
N LYS A 157 16.65 2.01 1.16
CA LYS A 157 17.22 2.75 2.30
C LYS A 157 17.76 1.84 3.40
N SER A 158 17.12 0.70 3.61
CA SER A 158 17.40 -0.15 4.75
C SER A 158 17.07 -1.62 4.47
N ARG A 159 17.78 -2.53 5.13
CA ARG A 159 17.45 -3.96 5.18
C ARG A 159 16.53 -4.30 6.37
N ARG A 160 16.17 -3.29 7.18
CA ARG A 160 15.24 -3.36 8.29
C ARG A 160 13.95 -2.65 7.91
N LEU A 161 12.80 -3.18 8.29
CA LEU A 161 11.49 -2.65 7.94
C LEU A 161 10.56 -2.75 9.14
N ILE A 162 9.79 -1.69 9.37
CA ILE A 162 8.66 -1.71 10.30
C ILE A 162 7.36 -1.65 9.50
N LEU A 163 6.42 -2.56 9.79
CA LEU A 163 5.11 -2.63 9.18
C LEU A 163 4.04 -2.27 10.22
N ALA A 164 3.19 -1.27 9.91
CA ALA A 164 2.13 -0.82 10.81
C ALA A 164 0.75 -0.95 10.17
N PRO A 165 -0.16 -1.79 10.71
CA PRO A 165 -1.53 -1.93 10.19
C PRO A 165 -2.45 -0.76 10.55
N GLY A 166 -2.04 0.47 10.23
CA GLY A 166 -2.83 1.69 10.44
C GLY A 166 -2.16 2.73 11.35
N ASN A 167 -2.82 3.86 11.55
CA ASN A 167 -2.26 5.03 12.23
C ASN A 167 -1.91 4.76 13.70
N TYR A 168 -2.73 3.99 14.42
CA TYR A 168 -2.43 3.64 15.81
C TYR A 168 -1.06 2.98 16.00
N GLY A 169 -0.60 2.19 15.00
CA GLY A 169 0.73 1.61 15.02
C GLY A 169 1.84 2.65 14.88
N LEU A 170 1.63 3.66 14.03
CA LEU A 170 2.56 4.78 13.84
C LEU A 170 2.66 5.63 15.12
N ASP A 171 1.51 5.98 15.72
CA ASP A 171 1.45 6.77 16.94
C ASP A 171 2.13 6.03 18.11
N TYR A 172 1.86 4.72 18.22
CA TYR A 172 2.48 3.88 19.25
C TYR A 172 4.00 3.77 19.08
N LEU A 173 4.49 3.63 17.84
CA LEU A 173 5.92 3.63 17.54
C LEU A 173 6.59 4.94 17.93
N ALA A 174 6.03 6.07 17.54
CA ALA A 174 6.56 7.39 17.86
C ALA A 174 6.65 7.62 19.37
N ALA A 175 5.64 7.19 20.12
CA ALA A 175 5.58 7.37 21.57
C ALA A 175 6.49 6.42 22.37
N ASN A 176 6.63 5.14 21.93
CA ASN A 176 7.27 4.10 22.74
C ASN A 176 8.64 3.67 22.21
N TYR A 177 8.93 3.92 20.93
CA TYR A 177 10.18 3.51 20.26
C TYR A 177 10.81 4.66 19.46
N PRO A 178 11.02 5.87 20.03
CA PRO A 178 11.57 7.01 19.29
C PRO A 178 12.97 6.75 18.72
N ALA A 179 13.74 5.83 19.31
CA ALA A 179 15.05 5.42 18.81
C ALA A 179 15.01 4.69 17.46
N LEU A 180 13.83 4.22 17.02
CA LEU A 180 13.68 3.51 15.74
C LEU A 180 13.30 4.43 14.57
N HIS A 181 13.39 5.75 14.72
CA HIS A 181 12.96 6.74 13.72
C HIS A 181 13.72 6.68 12.38
N GLU A 182 14.93 6.11 12.35
CA GLU A 182 15.72 5.92 11.13
C GLU A 182 15.29 4.68 10.32
N ILE A 183 14.55 3.76 10.93
CA ILE A 183 14.09 2.55 10.24
C ILE A 183 12.82 2.89 9.44
N PRO A 184 12.78 2.58 8.14
CA PRO A 184 11.59 2.81 7.34
C PRO A 184 10.34 2.16 7.95
N VAL A 185 9.25 2.92 8.01
CA VAL A 185 7.94 2.45 8.47
C VAL A 185 6.96 2.52 7.31
N VAL A 186 6.31 1.40 6.99
CA VAL A 186 5.29 1.33 5.95
C VAL A 186 3.93 1.00 6.56
N LYS A 187 2.91 1.78 6.15
CA LYS A 187 1.53 1.57 6.58
C LYS A 187 0.83 0.57 5.68
N ILE A 188 0.54 -0.62 6.21
CA ILE A 188 0.08 -1.77 5.43
C ILE A 188 -1.43 -2.05 5.48
N SER A 189 -2.23 -1.18 6.10
CA SER A 189 -3.68 -1.38 6.27
C SER A 189 -4.04 -2.76 6.85
N ASN A 190 -4.68 -3.62 6.07
CA ASN A 190 -5.08 -4.97 6.46
C ASN A 190 -4.24 -6.06 5.75
N PHE A 191 -3.33 -5.68 4.85
CA PHE A 191 -2.61 -6.57 3.92
C PHE A 191 -1.30 -7.08 4.52
N ILE A 192 -1.38 -7.75 5.69
CA ILE A 192 -0.19 -8.24 6.41
C ILE A 192 0.53 -9.30 5.59
N GLY A 193 -0.20 -10.25 5.03
CA GLY A 193 0.38 -11.34 4.24
C GLY A 193 1.10 -10.84 3.02
N GLU A 194 0.43 -10.01 2.23
CA GLU A 194 0.96 -9.41 1.01
C GLU A 194 2.18 -8.54 1.31
N ALA A 195 2.15 -7.76 2.40
CA ALA A 195 3.30 -6.94 2.82
C ALA A 195 4.52 -7.79 3.21
N LEU A 196 4.31 -8.94 3.87
CA LEU A 196 5.39 -9.88 4.18
C LEU A 196 5.97 -10.53 2.92
N ASP A 197 5.12 -10.88 1.93
CA ASP A 197 5.59 -11.44 0.66
C ASP A 197 6.40 -10.40 -0.14
N MET A 198 5.94 -9.15 -0.17
CA MET A 198 6.66 -8.03 -0.78
C MET A 198 8.00 -7.79 -0.07
N ALA A 199 8.04 -7.86 1.26
CA ALA A 199 9.27 -7.74 2.03
C ALA A 199 10.28 -8.87 1.71
N ALA A 200 9.78 -10.09 1.47
CA ALA A 200 10.61 -11.20 1.02
C ALA A 200 11.19 -10.96 -0.38
N ALA A 201 10.36 -10.50 -1.31
CA ALA A 201 10.76 -10.18 -2.69
C ALA A 201 11.82 -9.06 -2.75
N GLU A 202 11.73 -8.08 -1.86
CA GLU A 202 12.69 -6.97 -1.72
C GLU A 202 13.90 -7.34 -0.83
N HIS A 203 14.00 -8.60 -0.41
CA HIS A 203 15.12 -9.14 0.36
C HIS A 203 15.41 -8.39 1.66
N PHE A 204 14.43 -7.96 2.41
CA PHE A 204 14.66 -7.47 3.77
C PHE A 204 15.30 -8.56 4.64
N ALA A 205 16.09 -8.16 5.62
CA ALA A 205 16.69 -9.09 6.57
C ALA A 205 15.88 -9.21 7.87
N GLU A 206 15.24 -8.11 8.26
CA GLU A 206 14.56 -7.97 9.54
C GLU A 206 13.27 -7.16 9.37
N VAL A 207 12.15 -7.71 9.84
CA VAL A 207 10.82 -7.10 9.74
C VAL A 207 10.14 -7.10 11.11
N LEU A 208 9.60 -5.94 11.53
CA LEU A 208 8.87 -5.79 12.77
C LEU A 208 7.44 -5.32 12.48
N LEU A 209 6.44 -6.11 12.86
CA LEU A 209 5.05 -5.68 12.89
C LEU A 209 4.76 -4.95 14.20
N VAL A 210 4.11 -3.77 14.13
CA VAL A 210 3.65 -3.04 15.31
C VAL A 210 2.20 -2.67 15.12
N GLY A 211 1.30 -3.21 15.94
CA GLY A 211 -0.11 -2.98 15.72
C GLY A 211 -1.02 -3.25 16.91
N HIS A 212 -2.22 -2.68 16.81
CA HIS A 212 -3.28 -2.86 17.80
C HIS A 212 -3.75 -4.32 17.85
N VAL A 213 -3.99 -4.81 19.05
CA VAL A 213 -4.42 -6.20 19.32
C VAL A 213 -5.64 -6.61 18.49
N GLY A 214 -6.59 -5.70 18.26
CA GLY A 214 -7.77 -5.96 17.43
C GLY A 214 -7.49 -6.41 16.00
N LYS A 215 -6.30 -6.11 15.45
CA LYS A 215 -5.84 -6.63 14.15
C LYS A 215 -4.88 -7.79 14.33
N LEU A 216 -3.84 -7.63 15.16
CA LEU A 216 -2.74 -8.60 15.21
C LEU A 216 -3.11 -9.90 15.92
N VAL A 217 -4.12 -9.94 16.79
CA VAL A 217 -4.58 -11.20 17.37
C VAL A 217 -5.02 -12.21 16.32
N LYS A 218 -5.55 -11.76 15.18
CA LYS A 218 -5.98 -12.61 14.07
C LYS A 218 -4.85 -13.45 13.47
N LEU A 219 -3.63 -12.97 13.58
CA LEU A 219 -2.43 -13.71 13.17
C LEU A 219 -2.22 -15.01 13.97
N ALA A 220 -2.73 -15.08 15.20
CA ALA A 220 -2.68 -16.32 15.99
C ALA A 220 -3.48 -17.47 15.34
N GLY A 221 -4.47 -17.15 14.51
CA GLY A 221 -5.22 -18.08 13.68
C GLY A 221 -4.70 -18.19 12.22
N GLY A 222 -3.57 -17.55 11.91
CA GLY A 222 -3.01 -17.55 10.55
C GLY A 222 -3.73 -16.62 9.56
N ILE A 223 -4.60 -15.73 10.05
CA ILE A 223 -5.37 -14.78 9.23
C ILE A 223 -4.45 -13.62 8.87
N MET A 224 -3.97 -13.59 7.62
CA MET A 224 -2.98 -12.62 7.14
C MET A 224 -3.61 -11.38 6.49
N ASN A 225 -4.88 -11.41 6.09
CA ASN A 225 -5.65 -10.23 5.77
C ASN A 225 -6.62 -9.94 6.93
N THR A 226 -6.36 -8.87 7.67
CA THR A 226 -7.08 -8.55 8.92
C THR A 226 -8.40 -7.80 8.72
N HIS A 227 -8.83 -7.59 7.46
CA HIS A 227 -10.12 -6.98 7.17
C HIS A 227 -11.27 -7.86 7.65
N SER A 228 -12.30 -7.27 8.28
CA SER A 228 -13.44 -8.01 8.84
C SER A 228 -14.23 -8.82 7.79
N ARG A 229 -14.21 -8.40 6.52
CA ARG A 229 -14.82 -9.17 5.41
C ARG A 229 -14.10 -10.48 5.12
N CYS A 230 -12.80 -10.58 5.44
CA CYS A 230 -12.03 -11.82 5.22
C CYS A 230 -12.26 -12.80 6.36
N ALA A 231 -12.08 -12.33 7.59
CA ALA A 231 -12.36 -13.10 8.79
C ALA A 231 -12.39 -12.17 10.02
N ASP A 232 -13.16 -12.52 11.04
CA ASP A 232 -13.03 -11.88 12.36
C ASP A 232 -12.25 -12.77 13.31
N CYS A 233 -12.83 -13.79 13.87
CA CYS A 233 -12.23 -14.82 14.75
C CYS A 233 -11.49 -14.28 15.98
N ARG A 234 -11.69 -13.01 16.39
CA ARG A 234 -10.98 -12.41 17.53
C ARG A 234 -11.37 -13.07 18.85
N THR A 235 -12.66 -13.17 19.09
CA THR A 235 -13.21 -13.75 20.31
C THR A 235 -12.95 -15.24 20.38
N GLU A 236 -13.04 -15.94 19.29
CA GLU A 236 -12.72 -17.37 19.15
C GLU A 236 -11.27 -17.66 19.47
N LEU A 237 -10.33 -16.83 19.01
CA LEU A 237 -8.91 -16.97 19.31
C LEU A 237 -8.64 -16.72 20.80
N PHE A 238 -9.20 -15.67 21.39
CA PHE A 238 -9.08 -15.46 22.84
C PHE A 238 -9.66 -16.63 23.62
N CYS A 239 -10.86 -17.10 23.26
CA CYS A 239 -11.53 -18.23 23.90
C CYS A 239 -10.70 -19.52 23.80
N ALA A 240 -10.22 -19.86 22.61
CA ALA A 240 -9.41 -21.05 22.40
C ALA A 240 -8.12 -21.04 23.23
N HIS A 241 -7.39 -19.91 23.23
CA HIS A 241 -6.15 -19.78 24.01
C HIS A 241 -6.42 -19.70 25.52
N ALA A 242 -7.55 -19.12 25.95
CA ALA A 242 -7.97 -19.13 27.33
C ALA A 242 -8.29 -20.54 27.83
N ALA A 243 -9.00 -21.34 27.01
CA ALA A 243 -9.27 -22.74 27.34
C ALA A 243 -7.99 -23.57 27.48
N LEU A 244 -6.99 -23.38 26.61
CA LEU A 244 -5.66 -23.99 26.73
C LEU A 244 -4.93 -23.57 28.01
N CYS A 245 -5.21 -22.37 28.54
CA CYS A 245 -4.64 -21.84 29.78
C CYS A 245 -5.49 -22.18 31.02
N GLY A 246 -6.51 -23.03 30.90
CA GLY A 246 -7.32 -23.49 32.02
C GLY A 246 -8.54 -22.64 32.35
N ALA A 247 -9.01 -21.81 31.41
CA ALA A 247 -10.26 -21.07 31.59
C ALA A 247 -11.45 -22.02 31.72
N ASP A 248 -12.37 -21.71 32.62
CA ASP A 248 -13.61 -22.48 32.77
C ASP A 248 -14.62 -22.16 31.63
N ALA A 249 -15.68 -22.94 31.56
CA ALA A 249 -16.71 -22.79 30.52
C ALA A 249 -17.48 -21.46 30.63
N ALA A 250 -17.55 -20.84 31.80
CA ALA A 250 -18.19 -19.55 31.98
C ALA A 250 -17.33 -18.43 31.38
N THR A 251 -16.04 -18.42 31.68
CA THR A 251 -15.05 -17.51 31.10
C THR A 251 -14.98 -17.66 29.57
N CYS A 252 -14.96 -18.89 29.05
CA CYS A 252 -14.97 -19.12 27.61
C CYS A 252 -16.22 -18.56 26.94
N ARG A 253 -17.41 -18.74 27.50
CA ARG A 253 -18.66 -18.13 27.00
C ARG A 253 -18.60 -16.60 27.03
N ALA A 254 -18.16 -16.02 28.13
CA ALA A 254 -18.01 -14.57 28.23
C ALA A 254 -17.06 -14.00 27.16
N LEU A 255 -15.95 -14.70 26.85
CA LEU A 255 -15.03 -14.32 25.78
C LEU A 255 -15.69 -14.38 24.40
N MET A 256 -16.49 -15.43 24.13
CA MET A 256 -17.23 -15.56 22.86
C MET A 256 -18.27 -14.46 22.64
N ASP A 257 -18.90 -13.99 23.74
CA ASP A 257 -19.93 -12.94 23.72
C ASP A 257 -19.31 -11.52 23.75
N ALA A 258 -18.00 -11.39 23.89
CA ALA A 258 -17.34 -10.10 24.00
C ALA A 258 -17.39 -9.29 22.70
N ALA A 259 -17.80 -8.03 22.77
CA ALA A 259 -17.93 -7.16 21.60
C ALA A 259 -16.58 -6.66 21.05
N THR A 260 -15.55 -6.58 21.88
CA THR A 260 -14.24 -6.01 21.53
C THR A 260 -13.09 -6.80 22.14
N THR A 261 -11.88 -6.65 21.58
CA THR A 261 -10.67 -7.24 22.16
C THR A 261 -10.33 -6.67 23.54
N ASP A 262 -10.66 -5.41 23.82
CA ASP A 262 -10.47 -4.84 25.15
C ASP A 262 -11.42 -5.48 26.18
N ALA A 263 -12.65 -5.80 25.78
CA ALA A 263 -13.57 -6.56 26.64
C ALA A 263 -13.05 -7.98 26.90
N CYS A 264 -12.43 -8.62 25.91
CA CYS A 264 -11.76 -9.91 26.12
C CYS A 264 -10.62 -9.79 27.15
N LEU A 265 -9.83 -8.71 27.09
CA LEU A 265 -8.75 -8.48 28.06
C LEU A 265 -9.29 -8.26 29.46
N ASP A 266 -10.40 -7.52 29.63
CA ASP A 266 -11.06 -7.31 30.94
C ASP A 266 -11.55 -8.64 31.54
N ILE A 267 -12.14 -9.53 30.72
CA ILE A 267 -12.59 -10.86 31.14
C ILE A 267 -11.39 -11.71 31.60
N LEU A 268 -10.29 -11.67 30.84
CA LEU A 268 -9.09 -12.39 31.17
C LEU A 268 -8.42 -11.87 32.45
N ASP A 269 -8.50 -10.56 32.74
CA ASP A 269 -8.02 -9.98 33.99
C ASP A 269 -8.82 -10.49 35.16
N ALA A 270 -10.16 -10.45 35.07
CA ALA A 270 -11.05 -10.95 36.11
C ALA A 270 -10.79 -12.44 36.40
N ALA A 271 -10.42 -13.22 35.36
CA ALA A 271 -10.06 -14.62 35.51
C ALA A 271 -8.58 -14.85 35.90
N GLN A 272 -7.75 -13.81 36.00
CA GLN A 272 -6.29 -13.89 36.24
C GLN A 272 -5.54 -14.70 35.14
N LEU A 273 -6.04 -14.67 33.92
CA LEU A 273 -5.52 -15.42 32.77
C LEU A 273 -4.86 -14.56 31.68
N ARG A 274 -4.81 -13.21 31.84
CA ARG A 274 -4.27 -12.32 30.81
C ARG A 274 -2.85 -12.72 30.37
N GLU A 275 -1.94 -12.85 31.33
CA GLU A 275 -0.53 -13.14 31.01
C GLU A 275 -0.35 -14.48 30.26
N PRO A 276 -0.86 -15.64 30.77
CA PRO A 276 -0.66 -16.90 30.07
C PRO A 276 -1.38 -16.94 28.71
N VAL A 277 -2.55 -16.32 28.58
CA VAL A 277 -3.27 -16.27 27.28
C VAL A 277 -2.54 -15.40 26.29
N MET A 278 -2.04 -14.23 26.67
CA MET A 278 -1.25 -13.38 25.78
C MET A 278 0.06 -14.06 25.36
N ALA A 279 0.74 -14.75 26.27
CA ALA A 279 1.94 -15.53 25.93
C ALA A 279 1.64 -16.65 24.91
N SER A 280 0.53 -17.34 25.09
CA SER A 280 0.05 -18.37 24.16
C SER A 280 -0.28 -17.79 22.78
N LEU A 281 -1.02 -16.67 22.72
CA LEU A 281 -1.34 -15.95 21.49
C LEU A 281 -0.08 -15.46 20.76
N LEU A 282 0.87 -14.86 21.48
CA LEU A 282 2.13 -14.37 20.91
C LEU A 282 2.98 -15.50 20.33
N THR A 283 2.96 -16.69 20.96
CA THR A 283 3.63 -17.89 20.44
C THR A 283 3.00 -18.36 19.13
N ALA A 284 1.67 -18.39 19.06
CA ALA A 284 0.94 -18.74 17.84
C ALA A 284 1.19 -17.72 16.72
N ILE A 285 1.16 -16.42 17.04
CA ILE A 285 1.49 -15.33 16.09
C ILE A 285 2.90 -15.55 15.53
N GLN A 286 3.92 -15.78 16.39
CA GLN A 286 5.28 -16.03 15.93
C GLN A 286 5.34 -17.20 14.95
N THR A 287 4.65 -18.31 15.28
CA THR A 287 4.62 -19.50 14.42
C THR A 287 4.06 -19.21 13.04
N HIS A 288 2.98 -18.42 12.95
CA HIS A 288 2.38 -18.05 11.66
C HIS A 288 3.22 -17.05 10.88
N LEU A 289 3.87 -16.11 11.57
CA LEU A 289 4.81 -15.18 10.94
C LEU A 289 6.02 -15.91 10.36
N ASP A 290 6.62 -16.82 11.12
CA ASP A 290 7.77 -17.63 10.67
C ASP A 290 7.41 -18.50 9.46
N ARG A 291 6.21 -19.09 9.46
CA ARG A 291 5.68 -19.83 8.30
C ARG A 291 5.58 -18.94 7.06
N ARG A 292 5.03 -17.72 7.21
CA ARG A 292 4.86 -16.81 6.07
C ARG A 292 6.19 -16.30 5.56
N ALA A 293 7.10 -15.97 6.45
CA ALA A 293 8.46 -15.55 6.09
C ALA A 293 9.28 -16.66 5.43
N ALA A 294 8.97 -17.93 5.71
CA ALA A 294 9.61 -19.10 5.13
C ALA A 294 11.16 -19.05 5.15
N GLY A 295 11.73 -18.41 6.18
CA GLY A 295 13.19 -18.23 6.32
C GLY A 295 13.80 -17.09 5.51
N ALA A 296 13.02 -16.33 4.73
CA ALA A 296 13.52 -15.21 3.93
C ALA A 296 14.08 -14.07 4.82
N PHE A 297 13.48 -13.84 5.98
CA PHE A 297 13.88 -12.79 6.93
C PHE A 297 13.46 -13.15 8.36
N LYS A 298 14.02 -12.45 9.34
CA LYS A 298 13.54 -12.52 10.73
C LYS A 298 12.32 -11.60 10.89
N VAL A 299 11.21 -12.14 11.42
CA VAL A 299 9.99 -11.36 11.63
C VAL A 299 9.50 -11.49 13.06
N GLY A 300 9.06 -10.37 13.64
CA GLY A 300 8.42 -10.36 14.95
C GLY A 300 7.26 -9.37 15.00
N ALA A 301 6.46 -9.45 16.07
CA ALA A 301 5.31 -8.56 16.27
C ALA A 301 5.27 -7.98 17.69
N VAL A 302 4.87 -6.71 17.78
CA VAL A 302 4.55 -5.98 19.01
C VAL A 302 3.06 -5.69 19.01
N LEU A 303 2.37 -6.10 20.07
CA LEU A 303 0.95 -5.92 20.27
C LEU A 303 0.68 -4.87 21.37
N PHE A 304 -0.27 -4.00 21.12
CA PHE A 304 -0.75 -3.03 22.10
C PHE A 304 -2.26 -2.82 21.99
N SER A 305 -2.84 -2.22 23.01
CA SER A 305 -4.18 -1.63 23.01
C SER A 305 -4.08 -0.15 23.35
N ASN A 306 -4.93 0.69 22.78
CA ASN A 306 -4.99 2.10 23.11
C ASN A 306 -5.43 2.31 24.57
N ARG A 307 -6.25 1.39 25.10
CA ARG A 307 -6.76 1.44 26.47
C ARG A 307 -5.82 0.77 27.48
N ASN A 308 -5.25 -0.39 27.11
CA ASN A 308 -4.49 -1.24 28.02
C ASN A 308 -2.95 -1.07 27.86
N GLY A 309 -2.49 -0.21 26.93
CA GLY A 309 -1.07 -0.01 26.67
C GLY A 309 -0.39 -1.24 26.02
N PRO A 310 0.90 -1.50 26.31
CA PRO A 310 1.62 -2.63 25.76
C PRO A 310 1.03 -3.96 26.27
N LEU A 311 0.82 -4.90 25.33
CA LEU A 311 0.24 -6.22 25.60
C LEU A 311 1.24 -7.37 25.41
N GLY A 312 2.43 -7.06 24.93
CA GLY A 312 3.51 -8.01 24.75
C GLY A 312 4.07 -8.00 23.31
N GLN A 313 5.11 -8.79 23.16
CA GLN A 313 5.82 -8.93 21.89
C GLN A 313 6.27 -10.37 21.69
N THR A 314 6.41 -10.78 20.43
CA THR A 314 6.90 -12.11 20.11
C THR A 314 8.40 -12.24 20.43
N LYS A 315 8.89 -13.46 20.56
CA LYS A 315 10.31 -13.72 20.91
C LYS A 315 11.27 -13.07 19.91
N THR A 316 10.96 -13.14 18.62
CA THR A 316 11.79 -12.51 17.58
C THR A 316 11.74 -10.99 17.68
N ALA A 317 10.56 -10.39 17.97
CA ALA A 317 10.45 -8.95 18.16
C ALA A 317 11.32 -8.46 19.32
N ASP A 318 11.36 -9.18 20.45
CA ASP A 318 12.25 -8.84 21.58
C ASP A 318 13.73 -8.83 21.15
N THR A 319 14.13 -9.81 20.36
CA THR A 319 15.49 -9.89 19.81
C THR A 319 15.81 -8.73 18.87
N LEU A 320 14.89 -8.42 17.93
CA LEU A 320 15.05 -7.33 16.98
C LEU A 320 15.13 -5.97 17.68
N LEU A 321 14.23 -5.72 18.63
CA LEU A 321 14.20 -4.47 19.39
C LEU A 321 15.47 -4.23 20.21
N LYS A 322 16.05 -5.28 20.80
CA LYS A 322 17.34 -5.19 21.48
C LYS A 322 18.49 -4.88 20.52
N LEU A 323 18.50 -5.55 19.37
CA LEU A 323 19.52 -5.34 18.34
C LEU A 323 19.44 -3.92 17.74
N TRP A 324 18.23 -3.42 17.49
CA TRP A 324 18.00 -2.12 16.84
C TRP A 324 18.22 -0.92 17.80
N LYS A 325 18.05 -1.11 19.10
CA LYS A 325 18.32 -0.06 20.11
C LYS A 325 19.81 0.09 20.44
N GLY A 326 20.62 -0.91 20.14
CA GLY A 326 22.06 -0.93 20.41
C GLY A 326 22.96 -0.60 19.21
N ALA A 327 22.35 -0.22 18.08
CA ALA A 327 23.07 0.06 16.84
C ALA A 327 23.22 1.55 16.61
#